data_fcfb76cff49d42af6466341be5f9dac1
#
_entry.id   fcfb76cff49d42af6466341be5f9dac1
#
_cell.length_a   1.000
_cell.length_b   1.000
_cell.length_c   1.000
_cell.angle_alpha   90.00
_cell.angle_beta   90.00
_cell.angle_gamma   90.00
#
_symmetry.space_group_name_H-M   'P 1'
#
loop_
_entity.id
_entity.type
_entity.pdbx_description
1 polymer ?
#
loop_
_entity_poly.entity_id
_entity_poly.type
_entity_poly.pdbx_seq_one_letter_code
_entity_poly.pdbx_strand_id
1 'polypeptide(L)'
;MKKKNKLGNWLLILLGFELVLMLFCLFFTREIILEQILFLMLGLFASLVLSDLLLTWTILISFGLGIIFLVAGIVYIPGYQALILLFSFPILIGILSQIRYHLFKEVAKVQNQEEEAYATYRSLITTSGGQTGEKIQALLIHWSHEELFFQVQPREYNRTLNQIRYLISLHLNENEKLYYVSDGSFLILTNGTQRNLQDFYQTQLKGQLEGLVFKGEDGNQAIQFQTGYLEVDSINRTKFHRYKEMISNLKRQLETDIIVEY
;
A
#
# COMPACT_ATOMS: atom_id res chain seq x y z
N MET A 1 9.30 0.11 19.53
CA MET A 1 9.96 0.90 18.44
C MET A 1 9.00 1.99 17.98
N LYS A 2 9.39 3.28 18.06
CA LYS A 2 8.54 4.39 17.56
C LYS A 2 8.34 4.21 16.05
N LYS A 3 7.12 3.97 15.60
CA LYS A 3 6.74 3.94 14.17
C LYS A 3 7.15 5.30 13.58
N LYS A 4 8.18 5.32 12.73
CA LYS A 4 8.62 6.55 12.06
C LYS A 4 7.44 7.06 11.24
N ASN A 5 6.93 8.23 11.60
CA ASN A 5 5.85 8.89 10.87
C ASN A 5 6.41 9.39 9.53
N LYS A 6 6.37 8.52 8.50
CA LYS A 6 6.95 8.80 7.18
C LYS A 6 6.27 10.00 6.51
N LEU A 7 4.96 10.17 6.71
CA LEU A 7 4.21 11.31 6.20
C LEU A 7 4.73 12.62 6.81
N GLY A 8 4.92 12.66 8.15
CA GLY A 8 5.47 13.84 8.82
C GLY A 8 6.86 14.23 8.31
N ASN A 9 7.70 13.22 8.00
CA ASN A 9 9.02 13.50 7.44
C ASN A 9 8.94 14.15 6.05
N TRP A 10 8.04 13.65 5.17
CA TRP A 10 7.88 14.24 3.84
C TRP A 10 7.26 15.64 3.88
N LEU A 11 6.37 15.91 4.83
CA LEU A 11 5.84 17.27 5.07
C LEU A 11 6.94 18.22 5.54
N LEU A 12 7.85 17.77 6.42
CA LEU A 12 9.01 18.56 6.85
C LEU A 12 9.97 18.81 5.68
N ILE A 13 10.19 17.82 4.80
CA ILE A 13 11.01 17.98 3.60
C ILE A 13 10.39 19.02 2.66
N LEU A 14 9.07 18.98 2.43
CA LEU A 14 8.37 19.98 1.62
C LEU A 14 8.55 21.39 2.19
N LEU A 15 8.27 21.56 3.49
CA LEU A 15 8.37 22.85 4.15
C LEU A 15 9.82 23.37 4.13
N GLY A 16 10.80 22.52 4.39
CA GLY A 16 12.20 22.87 4.33
C GLY A 16 12.65 23.26 2.92
N PHE A 17 12.24 22.51 1.90
CA PHE A 17 12.53 22.79 0.50
C PHE A 17 11.95 24.15 0.07
N GLU A 18 10.67 24.41 0.33
CA GLU A 18 10.00 25.65 -0.01
C GLU A 18 10.62 26.85 0.74
N LEU A 19 10.92 26.70 2.04
CA LEU A 19 11.52 27.74 2.83
C LEU A 19 12.90 28.12 2.29
N VAL A 20 13.76 27.14 2.00
CA VAL A 20 15.10 27.38 1.44
C VAL A 20 14.98 28.03 0.07
N LEU A 21 14.10 27.53 -0.80
CA LEU A 21 13.87 28.06 -2.13
C LEU A 21 13.39 29.52 -2.10
N MET A 22 12.39 29.81 -1.27
CA MET A 22 11.83 31.16 -1.13
C MET A 22 12.85 32.15 -0.52
N LEU A 23 13.62 31.74 0.49
CA LEU A 23 14.69 32.58 1.04
C LEU A 23 15.78 32.85 -0.03
N PHE A 24 16.17 31.83 -0.79
CA PHE A 24 17.13 32.01 -1.86
C PHE A 24 16.59 33.01 -2.90
N CYS A 25 15.35 32.86 -3.34
CA CYS A 25 14.72 33.77 -4.28
C CYS A 25 14.63 35.20 -3.72
N LEU A 26 14.27 35.35 -2.46
CA LEU A 26 14.17 36.67 -1.82
C LEU A 26 15.51 37.44 -1.79
N PHE A 27 16.63 36.78 -1.54
CA PHE A 27 17.94 37.40 -1.40
C PHE A 27 18.68 37.52 -2.73
N PHE A 28 18.55 36.56 -3.63
CA PHE A 28 19.40 36.48 -4.83
C PHE A 28 18.64 36.63 -6.16
N THR A 29 17.32 36.31 -6.22
CA THR A 29 16.58 36.20 -7.48
C THR A 29 15.14 36.66 -7.36
N ARG A 30 14.94 37.89 -6.87
CA ARG A 30 13.60 38.44 -6.61
C ARG A 30 12.66 38.38 -7.81
N GLU A 31 13.22 38.39 -9.01
CA GLU A 31 12.49 38.39 -10.29
C GLU A 31 11.69 37.11 -10.52
N ILE A 32 12.15 35.97 -9.96
CA ILE A 32 11.49 34.66 -10.17
C ILE A 32 10.63 34.19 -8.97
N ILE A 33 10.38 35.06 -7.98
CA ILE A 33 9.54 34.71 -6.82
C ILE A 33 8.11 34.37 -7.26
N LEU A 34 7.58 35.14 -8.19
CA LEU A 34 6.19 34.96 -8.67
C LEU A 34 6.05 33.61 -9.39
N GLU A 35 7.01 33.22 -10.19
CA GLU A 35 7.07 31.94 -10.88
C GLU A 35 7.16 30.77 -9.89
N GLN A 36 7.90 30.92 -8.80
CA GLN A 36 7.99 29.88 -7.76
C GLN A 36 6.66 29.72 -7.00
N ILE A 37 5.97 30.81 -6.69
CA ILE A 37 4.64 30.75 -6.10
C ILE A 37 3.65 30.07 -7.06
N LEU A 38 3.72 30.41 -8.36
CA LEU A 38 2.90 29.78 -9.37
C LEU A 38 3.17 28.27 -9.48
N PHE A 39 4.45 27.86 -9.44
CA PHE A 39 4.85 26.44 -9.44
C PHE A 39 4.32 25.70 -8.21
N LEU A 40 4.38 26.31 -7.02
CA LEU A 40 3.81 25.74 -5.82
C LEU A 40 2.29 25.52 -5.97
N MET A 41 1.57 26.54 -6.41
CA MET A 41 0.11 26.46 -6.64
C MET A 41 -0.25 25.41 -7.69
N LEU A 42 0.48 25.39 -8.81
CA LEU A 42 0.28 24.41 -9.88
C LEU A 42 0.61 22.99 -9.43
N GLY A 43 1.69 22.81 -8.66
CA GLY A 43 2.08 21.52 -8.08
C GLY A 43 1.04 20.98 -7.10
N LEU A 44 0.54 21.83 -6.20
CA LEU A 44 -0.54 21.46 -5.28
C LEU A 44 -1.81 21.08 -6.05
N PHE A 45 -2.21 21.88 -7.03
CA PHE A 45 -3.38 21.57 -7.86
C PHE A 45 -3.19 20.24 -8.63
N ALA A 46 -2.04 20.06 -9.28
CA ALA A 46 -1.71 18.81 -9.97
C ALA A 46 -1.76 17.60 -9.05
N SER A 47 -1.21 17.73 -7.83
CA SER A 47 -1.22 16.64 -6.85
C SER A 47 -2.62 16.25 -6.37
N LEU A 48 -3.61 17.16 -6.45
CA LEU A 48 -5.00 16.89 -6.06
C LEU A 48 -5.82 16.27 -7.20
N VAL A 49 -5.53 16.64 -8.44
CA VAL A 49 -6.37 16.32 -9.61
C VAL A 49 -5.81 15.12 -10.40
N LEU A 50 -4.49 15.06 -10.60
CA LEU A 50 -3.86 14.06 -11.44
C LEU A 50 -3.68 12.72 -10.72
N SER A 51 -3.74 11.60 -11.47
CA SER A 51 -3.35 10.28 -10.96
C SER A 51 -1.83 10.21 -10.73
N ASP A 52 -1.35 9.21 -9.98
CA ASP A 52 0.09 9.06 -9.69
C ASP A 52 0.90 8.82 -10.97
N LEU A 53 0.33 8.11 -11.95
CA LEU A 53 0.92 7.93 -13.27
C LEU A 53 1.08 9.27 -14.00
N LEU A 54 0.03 10.09 -14.02
CA LEU A 54 0.06 11.41 -14.66
C LEU A 54 1.01 12.38 -13.95
N LEU A 55 1.13 12.31 -12.63
CA LEU A 55 2.14 13.08 -11.90
C LEU A 55 3.56 12.71 -12.32
N THR A 56 3.85 11.41 -12.53
CA THR A 56 5.15 10.97 -13.03
C THR A 56 5.42 11.53 -14.45
N TRP A 57 4.44 11.48 -15.33
CA TRP A 57 4.54 12.09 -16.65
C TRP A 57 4.70 13.60 -16.57
N THR A 58 4.04 14.28 -15.63
CA THR A 58 4.20 15.72 -15.40
C THR A 58 5.64 16.09 -15.05
N ILE A 59 6.33 15.29 -14.24
CA ILE A 59 7.76 15.48 -13.93
C ILE A 59 8.59 15.41 -15.22
N LEU A 60 8.42 14.36 -16.02
CA LEU A 60 9.19 14.16 -17.25
C LEU A 60 8.93 15.26 -18.28
N ILE A 61 7.65 15.60 -18.51
CA ILE A 61 7.25 16.62 -19.48
C ILE A 61 7.74 18.00 -19.04
N SER A 62 7.57 18.37 -17.78
CA SER A 62 8.03 19.68 -17.28
C SER A 62 9.53 19.86 -17.39
N PHE A 63 10.29 18.82 -17.07
CA PHE A 63 11.74 18.81 -17.20
C PHE A 63 12.16 18.90 -18.68
N GLY A 64 11.54 18.11 -19.57
CA GLY A 64 11.82 18.12 -20.99
C GLY A 64 11.49 19.46 -21.66
N LEU A 65 10.33 20.06 -21.35
CA LEU A 65 9.94 21.37 -21.83
C LEU A 65 10.90 22.46 -21.32
N GLY A 66 11.30 22.40 -20.06
CA GLY A 66 12.28 23.33 -19.50
C GLY A 66 13.61 23.31 -20.26
N ILE A 67 14.13 22.13 -20.60
CA ILE A 67 15.34 21.98 -21.42
C ILE A 67 15.14 22.58 -22.81
N ILE A 68 14.00 22.27 -23.46
CA ILE A 68 13.69 22.80 -24.81
C ILE A 68 13.67 24.33 -24.79
N PHE A 69 13.02 24.96 -23.81
CA PHE A 69 12.97 26.43 -23.71
C PHE A 69 14.33 27.06 -23.50
N LEU A 70 15.21 26.42 -22.71
CA LEU A 70 16.57 26.88 -22.49
C LEU A 70 17.43 26.76 -23.76
N VAL A 71 17.36 25.60 -24.45
CA VAL A 71 18.18 25.35 -25.65
C VAL A 71 17.71 26.20 -26.84
N ALA A 72 16.38 26.37 -26.98
CA ALA A 72 15.80 27.19 -28.05
C ALA A 72 16.03 28.70 -27.84
N GLY A 73 16.54 29.12 -26.68
CA GLY A 73 16.81 30.54 -26.40
C GLY A 73 15.54 31.42 -26.40
N ILE A 74 14.37 30.80 -26.15
CA ILE A 74 13.09 31.50 -26.17
C ILE A 74 12.99 32.52 -25.05
N VAL A 75 13.66 32.25 -23.93
CA VAL A 75 13.69 33.13 -22.76
C VAL A 75 15.14 33.40 -22.36
N TYR A 76 15.52 34.67 -22.34
CA TYR A 76 16.84 35.07 -21.87
C TYR A 76 16.84 35.25 -20.35
N ILE A 77 17.25 34.20 -19.66
CA ILE A 77 17.32 34.15 -18.20
C ILE A 77 18.78 33.87 -17.78
N PRO A 78 19.30 34.52 -16.74
CA PRO A 78 20.62 34.20 -16.19
C PRO A 78 20.71 32.70 -15.84
N GLY A 79 21.85 32.04 -16.12
CA GLY A 79 22.00 30.60 -16.05
C GLY A 79 21.61 29.98 -14.69
N TYR A 80 21.90 30.66 -13.57
CA TYR A 80 21.52 30.20 -12.24
C TYR A 80 20.01 30.26 -11.97
N GLN A 81 19.32 31.30 -12.51
CA GLN A 81 17.83 31.37 -12.42
C GLN A 81 17.17 30.29 -13.29
N ALA A 82 17.74 30.05 -14.47
CA ALA A 82 17.29 28.99 -15.36
C ALA A 82 17.38 27.60 -14.72
N LEU A 83 18.47 27.31 -14.01
CA LEU A 83 18.64 26.07 -13.27
C LEU A 83 17.60 25.92 -12.13
N ILE A 84 17.35 26.99 -11.38
CA ILE A 84 16.33 26.97 -10.33
C ILE A 84 14.95 26.66 -10.91
N LEU A 85 14.54 27.36 -11.95
CA LEU A 85 13.24 27.13 -12.59
C LEU A 85 13.12 25.73 -13.19
N LEU A 86 14.21 25.20 -13.78
CA LEU A 86 14.22 23.88 -14.38
C LEU A 86 14.02 22.77 -13.34
N PHE A 87 14.64 22.88 -12.16
CA PHE A 87 14.62 21.80 -11.16
C PHE A 87 13.56 21.98 -10.09
N SER A 88 13.14 23.22 -9.76
CA SER A 88 12.22 23.46 -8.65
C SER A 88 10.87 22.74 -8.82
N PHE A 89 10.24 22.84 -9.99
CA PHE A 89 8.94 22.24 -10.24
C PHE A 89 8.96 20.71 -10.26
N PRO A 90 9.89 20.01 -10.96
CA PRO A 90 10.00 18.56 -10.91
C PRO A 90 10.25 18.02 -9.49
N ILE A 91 11.13 18.68 -8.72
CA ILE A 91 11.41 18.29 -7.34
C ILE A 91 10.18 18.46 -6.46
N LEU A 92 9.47 19.58 -6.59
CA LEU A 92 8.24 19.85 -5.86
C LEU A 92 7.16 18.78 -6.15
N ILE A 93 6.93 18.46 -7.42
CA ILE A 93 5.97 17.40 -7.81
C ILE A 93 6.40 16.05 -7.23
N GLY A 94 7.69 15.72 -7.27
CA GLY A 94 8.22 14.48 -6.67
C GLY A 94 7.95 14.39 -5.16
N ILE A 95 8.16 15.48 -4.42
CA ILE A 95 7.87 15.54 -2.98
C ILE A 95 6.37 15.41 -2.72
N LEU A 96 5.53 16.14 -3.48
CA LEU A 96 4.07 16.09 -3.37
C LEU A 96 3.52 14.70 -3.70
N SER A 97 4.05 14.01 -4.69
CA SER A 97 3.71 12.63 -5.03
C SER A 97 3.98 11.69 -3.85
N GLN A 98 5.13 11.83 -3.18
CA GLN A 98 5.46 11.02 -1.99
C GLN A 98 4.53 11.34 -0.79
N ILE A 99 4.20 12.61 -0.57
CA ILE A 99 3.25 13.01 0.47
C ILE A 99 1.89 12.37 0.19
N ARG A 100 1.40 12.48 -1.05
CA ARG A 100 0.14 11.89 -1.48
C ARG A 100 0.12 10.38 -1.29
N TYR A 101 1.15 9.68 -1.73
CA TYR A 101 1.30 8.24 -1.53
C TYR A 101 1.17 7.86 -0.05
N HIS A 102 1.89 8.55 0.83
CA HIS A 102 1.84 8.27 2.26
C HIS A 102 0.52 8.70 2.90
N LEU A 103 -0.09 9.80 2.45
CA LEU A 103 -1.39 10.28 2.93
C LEU A 103 -2.47 9.24 2.62
N PHE A 104 -2.57 8.78 1.36
CA PHE A 104 -3.56 7.79 0.99
C PHE A 104 -3.29 6.43 1.65
N LYS A 105 -2.05 6.04 1.79
CA LYS A 105 -1.69 4.84 2.55
C LYS A 105 -2.05 4.94 4.04
N GLU A 106 -2.07 6.13 4.64
CA GLU A 106 -2.46 6.34 6.04
C GLU A 106 -3.96 6.50 6.25
N VAL A 107 -4.64 7.26 5.40
CA VAL A 107 -6.09 7.53 5.46
C VAL A 107 -6.90 6.29 5.09
N ALA A 108 -6.35 5.45 4.26
CA ALA A 108 -6.99 4.25 3.76
C ALA A 108 -6.76 3.02 4.60
N LYS A 109 -6.16 3.14 5.75
CA LYS A 109 -5.89 1.99 6.62
C LYS A 109 -7.18 1.27 7.00
N VAL A 110 -7.45 0.19 6.28
CA VAL A 110 -7.81 -1.03 7.00
C VAL A 110 -6.65 -1.21 7.99
N GLN A 111 -6.90 -0.95 9.25
CA GLN A 111 -5.88 -0.85 10.29
C GLN A 111 -5.07 -2.15 10.28
N ASN A 112 -3.75 -2.06 10.07
CA ASN A 112 -2.91 -3.24 10.12
C ASN A 112 -3.01 -3.85 11.52
N GLN A 113 -3.57 -5.04 11.59
CA GLN A 113 -3.87 -5.79 12.81
C GLN A 113 -2.83 -6.89 13.07
N GLU A 114 -1.64 -6.78 12.52
CA GLU A 114 -0.60 -7.80 12.68
C GLU A 114 -0.21 -8.03 14.15
N GLU A 115 -0.20 -6.96 14.97
CA GLU A 115 0.08 -7.07 16.41
C GLU A 115 -1.04 -7.84 17.14
N GLU A 116 -2.31 -7.62 16.75
CA GLU A 116 -3.46 -8.35 17.30
C GLU A 116 -3.47 -9.80 16.84
N ALA A 117 -3.15 -10.06 15.57
CA ALA A 117 -3.00 -11.40 15.02
C ALA A 117 -1.88 -12.17 15.74
N TYR A 118 -0.74 -11.51 15.97
CA TYR A 118 0.36 -12.07 16.77
C TYR A 118 -0.08 -12.43 18.18
N ALA A 119 -0.74 -11.51 18.88
CA ALA A 119 -1.22 -11.75 20.25
C ALA A 119 -2.22 -12.92 20.31
N THR A 120 -3.15 -12.96 19.33
CA THR A 120 -4.12 -14.06 19.24
C THR A 120 -3.44 -15.39 18.96
N TYR A 121 -2.56 -15.46 17.97
CA TYR A 121 -1.84 -16.70 17.67
C TYR A 121 -1.05 -17.21 18.87
N ARG A 122 -0.34 -16.32 19.57
CA ARG A 122 0.39 -16.66 20.78
C ARG A 122 -0.53 -17.20 21.87
N SER A 123 -1.70 -16.59 22.05
CA SER A 123 -2.72 -17.08 22.99
C SER A 123 -3.20 -18.47 22.61
N LEU A 124 -3.52 -18.70 21.33
CA LEU A 124 -3.95 -20.01 20.84
C LEU A 124 -2.89 -21.09 21.09
N ILE A 125 -1.63 -20.82 20.77
CA ILE A 125 -0.52 -21.75 21.04
C ILE A 125 -0.37 -22.08 22.52
N THR A 126 -0.54 -21.09 23.41
CA THR A 126 -0.39 -21.34 24.86
C THR A 126 -1.58 -22.08 25.44
N THR A 127 -2.81 -21.75 25.01
CA THR A 127 -4.05 -22.36 25.55
C THR A 127 -4.22 -23.78 25.07
N SER A 128 -4.00 -24.06 23.78
CA SER A 128 -4.09 -25.42 23.23
C SER A 128 -2.98 -26.37 23.72
N GLY A 129 -1.99 -25.87 24.51
CA GLY A 129 -0.92 -26.66 25.10
C GLY A 129 -1.37 -27.67 26.17
N GLY A 130 -2.57 -27.50 26.70
CA GLY A 130 -3.11 -28.34 27.81
C GLY A 130 -4.15 -29.37 27.35
N GLN A 131 -4.68 -29.31 26.16
CA GLN A 131 -5.71 -30.24 25.69
C GLN A 131 -5.21 -31.05 24.49
N THR A 132 -5.14 -32.33 24.64
CA THR A 132 -4.83 -33.30 23.57
C THR A 132 -5.96 -33.27 22.53
N GLY A 133 -5.67 -32.70 21.33
CA GLY A 133 -6.62 -32.73 20.20
C GLY A 133 -7.04 -31.40 19.64
N GLU A 134 -6.72 -30.28 20.28
CA GLU A 134 -7.02 -28.96 19.70
C GLU A 134 -6.02 -28.63 18.57
N LYS A 135 -6.57 -28.34 17.39
CA LYS A 135 -5.85 -27.91 16.20
C LYS A 135 -6.05 -26.42 16.01
N ILE A 136 -4.99 -25.72 15.65
CA ILE A 136 -5.05 -24.31 15.24
C ILE A 136 -4.99 -24.29 13.73
N GLN A 137 -5.96 -23.61 13.11
CA GLN A 137 -5.95 -23.40 11.68
C GLN A 137 -5.65 -21.94 11.37
N ALA A 138 -4.81 -21.73 10.38
CA ALA A 138 -4.46 -20.41 9.83
C ALA A 138 -4.63 -20.43 8.31
N LEU A 139 -5.42 -19.48 7.79
CA LEU A 139 -5.63 -19.28 6.37
C LEU A 139 -5.22 -17.84 6.02
N LEU A 140 -4.28 -17.68 5.09
CA LEU A 140 -3.86 -16.41 4.53
C LEU A 140 -4.49 -16.27 3.14
N ILE A 141 -5.24 -15.19 2.92
CA ILE A 141 -5.81 -14.80 1.64
C ILE A 141 -5.10 -13.53 1.20
N HIS A 142 -4.48 -13.55 0.04
CA HIS A 142 -3.71 -12.43 -0.49
C HIS A 142 -4.27 -11.96 -1.84
N TRP A 143 -4.48 -10.65 -1.97
CA TRP A 143 -4.82 -10.01 -3.24
C TRP A 143 -3.54 -9.85 -4.07
N SER A 144 -3.44 -10.64 -5.14
CA SER A 144 -2.26 -10.65 -6.01
C SER A 144 -2.09 -9.31 -6.73
N HIS A 145 -0.84 -8.84 -6.84
CA HIS A 145 -0.47 -7.59 -7.51
C HIS A 145 -1.15 -6.33 -6.95
N GLU A 146 -1.54 -6.35 -5.67
CA GLU A 146 -2.28 -5.27 -5.01
C GLU A 146 -1.59 -3.90 -5.13
N GLU A 147 -0.26 -3.88 -5.18
CA GLU A 147 0.53 -2.65 -5.32
C GLU A 147 0.20 -1.89 -6.62
N LEU A 148 -0.06 -2.61 -7.72
CA LEU A 148 -0.41 -2.01 -9.00
C LEU A 148 -1.76 -1.30 -8.91
N PHE A 149 -2.75 -1.94 -8.28
CA PHE A 149 -4.08 -1.37 -8.07
C PHE A 149 -4.03 -0.13 -7.16
N PHE A 150 -3.19 -0.19 -6.12
CA PHE A 150 -2.99 0.96 -5.23
C PHE A 150 -2.35 2.15 -5.96
N GLN A 151 -1.38 1.91 -6.84
CA GLN A 151 -0.70 2.97 -7.61
C GLN A 151 -1.64 3.65 -8.60
N VAL A 152 -2.52 2.88 -9.25
CA VAL A 152 -3.43 3.42 -10.27
C VAL A 152 -4.56 4.21 -9.62
N GLN A 153 -5.28 3.63 -8.65
CA GLN A 153 -6.43 4.27 -8.00
C GLN A 153 -6.51 3.98 -6.50
N PRO A 154 -5.81 4.74 -5.67
CA PRO A 154 -5.75 4.49 -4.21
C PRO A 154 -7.12 4.51 -3.52
N ARG A 155 -8.09 5.31 -4.00
CA ARG A 155 -9.44 5.38 -3.42
C ARG A 155 -10.23 4.11 -3.67
N GLU A 156 -10.22 3.62 -4.92
CA GLU A 156 -10.93 2.39 -5.29
C GLU A 156 -10.26 1.15 -4.68
N TYR A 157 -8.93 1.14 -4.60
CA TYR A 157 -8.17 0.12 -3.88
C TYR A 157 -8.66 -0.04 -2.43
N ASN A 158 -8.82 1.06 -1.72
CA ASN A 158 -9.27 1.01 -0.33
C ASN A 158 -10.73 0.59 -0.19
N ARG A 159 -11.57 1.02 -1.13
CA ARG A 159 -12.95 0.56 -1.21
C ARG A 159 -13.01 -0.94 -1.44
N THR A 160 -12.22 -1.44 -2.35
CA THR A 160 -12.12 -2.87 -2.67
C THR A 160 -11.58 -3.67 -1.49
N LEU A 161 -10.54 -3.20 -0.79
CA LEU A 161 -10.05 -3.82 0.45
C LEU A 161 -11.16 -3.94 1.51
N ASN A 162 -11.97 -2.89 1.69
CA ASN A 162 -13.08 -2.93 2.64
C ASN A 162 -14.17 -3.90 2.18
N GLN A 163 -14.44 -4.01 0.88
CA GLN A 163 -15.38 -4.98 0.33
C GLN A 163 -14.90 -6.42 0.54
N ILE A 164 -13.60 -6.70 0.29
CA ILE A 164 -12.99 -8.01 0.55
C ILE A 164 -13.13 -8.36 2.04
N ARG A 165 -12.71 -7.44 2.92
CA ARG A 165 -12.83 -7.62 4.38
C ARG A 165 -14.26 -7.92 4.80
N TYR A 166 -15.22 -7.12 4.33
CA TYR A 166 -16.65 -7.28 4.65
C TYR A 166 -17.16 -8.64 4.17
N LEU A 167 -16.84 -9.02 2.94
CA LEU A 167 -17.28 -10.28 2.35
C LEU A 167 -16.71 -11.48 3.13
N ILE A 168 -15.45 -11.48 3.48
CA ILE A 168 -14.85 -12.51 4.33
C ILE A 168 -15.57 -12.55 5.69
N SER A 169 -15.77 -11.40 6.34
CA SER A 169 -16.36 -11.32 7.68
C SER A 169 -17.80 -11.84 7.76
N LEU A 170 -18.57 -11.69 6.68
CA LEU A 170 -19.94 -12.21 6.61
C LEU A 170 -20.06 -13.75 6.72
N HIS A 171 -18.98 -14.45 6.35
CA HIS A 171 -18.97 -15.91 6.27
C HIS A 171 -18.21 -16.57 7.42
N LEU A 172 -17.66 -15.77 8.34
CA LEU A 172 -16.92 -16.28 9.49
C LEU A 172 -17.85 -16.69 10.63
N ASN A 173 -17.46 -17.76 11.33
CA ASN A 173 -18.07 -18.17 12.58
C ASN A 173 -17.51 -17.38 13.77
N GLU A 174 -18.18 -17.40 14.92
CA GLU A 174 -17.79 -16.66 16.12
C GLU A 174 -16.36 -16.97 16.62
N ASN A 175 -15.87 -18.20 16.40
CA ASN A 175 -14.53 -18.62 16.82
C ASN A 175 -13.43 -18.31 15.80
N GLU A 176 -13.79 -17.78 14.63
CA GLU A 176 -12.89 -17.45 13.55
C GLU A 176 -12.60 -15.95 13.55
N LYS A 177 -11.34 -15.59 13.68
CA LYS A 177 -10.92 -14.19 13.76
C LYS A 177 -10.20 -13.76 12.50
N LEU A 178 -10.65 -12.65 11.91
CA LEU A 178 -10.09 -12.04 10.71
C LEU A 178 -9.18 -10.88 11.07
N TYR A 179 -7.98 -10.88 10.48
CA TYR A 179 -6.99 -9.82 10.62
C TYR A 179 -6.51 -9.36 9.25
N TYR A 180 -6.42 -8.06 9.06
CA TYR A 180 -5.66 -7.51 7.95
C TYR A 180 -4.20 -7.35 8.40
N VAL A 181 -3.28 -8.08 7.77
CA VAL A 181 -1.89 -8.14 8.26
C VAL A 181 -0.94 -7.22 7.50
N SER A 182 -1.04 -7.13 6.18
CA SER A 182 -0.32 -6.16 5.34
C SER A 182 -0.62 -6.41 3.85
N ASP A 183 -0.35 -5.42 3.02
CA ASP A 183 -0.16 -5.57 1.58
C ASP A 183 -1.22 -6.50 0.94
N GLY A 184 -2.50 -6.11 1.05
CA GLY A 184 -3.61 -6.90 0.50
C GLY A 184 -3.84 -8.29 1.14
N SER A 185 -3.23 -8.57 2.30
CA SER A 185 -3.28 -9.89 2.95
C SER A 185 -4.23 -9.92 4.13
N PHE A 186 -5.10 -10.92 4.16
CA PHE A 186 -6.07 -11.19 5.22
C PHE A 186 -5.76 -12.54 5.86
N LEU A 187 -5.58 -12.55 7.18
CA LEU A 187 -5.30 -13.75 7.95
C LEU A 187 -6.52 -14.16 8.77
N ILE A 188 -6.97 -15.38 8.61
CA ILE A 188 -8.01 -15.98 9.44
C ILE A 188 -7.33 -16.97 10.39
N LEU A 189 -7.61 -16.82 11.69
CA LEU A 189 -7.13 -17.70 12.75
C LEU A 189 -8.31 -18.31 13.50
N THR A 190 -8.24 -19.61 13.76
CA THR A 190 -9.23 -20.30 14.60
C THR A 190 -8.56 -21.42 15.41
N ASN A 191 -9.15 -21.72 16.57
CA ASN A 191 -8.91 -22.97 17.29
C ASN A 191 -10.16 -23.84 17.14
N GLY A 192 -9.97 -25.07 16.72
CA GLY A 192 -11.05 -26.04 16.68
C GLY A 192 -11.22 -26.74 15.34
N THR A 193 -12.08 -27.73 15.37
CA THR A 193 -12.32 -28.67 14.25
C THR A 193 -13.70 -28.51 13.63
N GLN A 194 -14.41 -27.40 13.88
CA GLN A 194 -15.78 -27.21 13.39
C GLN A 194 -15.89 -27.26 11.88
N ARG A 195 -14.92 -26.65 11.19
CA ARG A 195 -14.76 -26.76 9.73
C ARG A 195 -13.28 -26.62 9.35
N ASN A 196 -12.92 -27.13 8.18
CA ASN A 196 -11.62 -26.89 7.59
C ASN A 196 -11.65 -25.55 6.86
N LEU A 197 -10.70 -24.62 7.19
CA LEU A 197 -10.65 -23.28 6.57
C LEU A 197 -10.27 -23.32 5.09
N GLN A 198 -9.52 -24.35 4.66
CA GLN A 198 -9.16 -24.51 3.24
C GLN A 198 -10.39 -24.92 2.43
N ASP A 199 -11.16 -25.89 2.91
CA ASP A 199 -12.41 -26.32 2.26
C ASP A 199 -13.44 -25.19 2.26
N PHE A 200 -13.54 -24.46 3.35
CA PHE A 200 -14.37 -23.26 3.44
C PHE A 200 -14.01 -22.22 2.38
N TYR A 201 -12.74 -21.93 2.21
CA TYR A 201 -12.30 -21.00 1.16
C TYR A 201 -12.71 -21.51 -0.22
N GLN A 202 -12.38 -22.74 -0.55
CA GLN A 202 -12.63 -23.30 -1.88
C GLN A 202 -14.11 -23.39 -2.22
N THR A 203 -14.97 -23.74 -1.24
CA THR A 203 -16.39 -24.00 -1.50
C THR A 203 -17.30 -22.78 -1.36
N GLN A 204 -16.95 -21.83 -0.49
CA GLN A 204 -17.84 -20.71 -0.14
C GLN A 204 -17.26 -19.33 -0.48
N LEU A 205 -15.97 -19.11 -0.27
CA LEU A 205 -15.38 -17.78 -0.40
C LEU A 205 -14.81 -17.51 -1.79
N LYS A 206 -14.13 -18.48 -2.39
CA LYS A 206 -13.37 -18.30 -3.65
C LYS A 206 -14.24 -17.67 -4.74
N GLY A 207 -15.38 -18.27 -5.06
CA GLY A 207 -16.23 -17.76 -6.14
C GLY A 207 -16.80 -16.37 -5.89
N GLN A 208 -17.02 -16.00 -4.62
CA GLN A 208 -17.51 -14.68 -4.26
C GLN A 208 -16.40 -13.63 -4.32
N LEU A 209 -15.18 -13.96 -3.91
CA LEU A 209 -14.02 -13.09 -4.00
C LEU A 209 -13.59 -12.85 -5.45
N GLU A 210 -13.55 -13.90 -6.27
CA GLU A 210 -13.27 -13.81 -7.71
C GLU A 210 -14.35 -13.03 -8.48
N GLY A 211 -15.56 -12.96 -7.96
CA GLY A 211 -16.65 -12.12 -8.47
C GLY A 211 -16.47 -10.63 -8.18
N LEU A 212 -15.52 -10.24 -7.31
CA LEU A 212 -15.22 -8.84 -7.06
C LEU A 212 -14.45 -8.23 -8.24
N VAL A 213 -14.79 -7.00 -8.56
CA VAL A 213 -14.21 -6.28 -9.68
C VAL A 213 -13.63 -4.96 -9.18
N PHE A 214 -12.38 -4.72 -9.53
CA PHE A 214 -11.75 -3.42 -9.33
C PHE A 214 -12.17 -2.48 -10.47
N LYS A 215 -12.72 -1.32 -10.11
CA LYS A 215 -13.16 -0.30 -11.07
C LYS A 215 -12.00 0.62 -11.40
N GLY A 216 -11.19 0.27 -12.42
CA GLY A 216 -10.10 1.09 -12.92
C GLY A 216 -10.57 2.17 -13.89
N GLU A 217 -9.70 3.15 -14.16
CA GLU A 217 -9.96 4.18 -15.20
C GLU A 217 -10.10 3.56 -16.58
N ASP A 218 -9.36 2.50 -16.87
CA ASP A 218 -9.37 1.76 -18.14
C ASP A 218 -10.46 0.68 -18.22
N GLY A 219 -11.33 0.61 -17.21
CA GLY A 219 -12.41 -0.36 -17.12
C GLY A 219 -12.35 -1.27 -15.89
N ASN A 220 -13.22 -2.26 -15.90
CA ASN A 220 -13.32 -3.22 -14.82
C ASN A 220 -12.21 -4.29 -14.93
N GLN A 221 -11.45 -4.48 -13.85
CA GLN A 221 -10.39 -5.47 -13.78
C GLN A 221 -10.75 -6.57 -12.78
N ALA A 222 -10.55 -7.83 -13.16
CA ALA A 222 -10.75 -8.96 -12.27
C ALA A 222 -9.67 -8.98 -11.17
N ILE A 223 -10.06 -9.38 -9.97
CA ILE A 223 -9.17 -9.50 -8.83
C ILE A 223 -8.75 -10.96 -8.70
N GLN A 224 -7.45 -11.20 -8.56
CA GLN A 224 -6.91 -12.52 -8.31
C GLN A 224 -6.51 -12.68 -6.86
N PHE A 225 -6.78 -13.84 -6.29
CA PHE A 225 -6.44 -14.18 -4.92
C PHE A 225 -5.57 -15.42 -4.86
N GLN A 226 -4.54 -15.35 -4.04
CA GLN A 226 -3.71 -16.48 -3.66
C GLN A 226 -3.96 -16.86 -2.22
N THR A 227 -3.79 -18.12 -1.86
CA THR A 227 -4.06 -18.59 -0.50
C THR A 227 -2.95 -19.48 0.03
N GLY A 228 -2.67 -19.34 1.32
CA GLY A 228 -1.82 -20.25 2.07
C GLY A 228 -2.60 -20.80 3.26
N TYR A 229 -2.56 -22.11 3.47
CA TYR A 229 -3.23 -22.78 4.58
C TYR A 229 -2.24 -23.56 5.44
N LEU A 230 -2.43 -23.49 6.74
CA LEU A 230 -1.63 -24.23 7.73
C LEU A 230 -2.53 -24.73 8.87
N GLU A 231 -2.44 -26.03 9.13
CA GLU A 231 -2.97 -26.63 10.33
C GLU A 231 -1.83 -26.93 11.31
N VAL A 232 -1.92 -26.39 12.53
CA VAL A 232 -0.94 -26.62 13.59
C VAL A 232 -1.54 -27.59 14.60
N ASP A 233 -0.96 -28.77 14.67
CA ASP A 233 -1.33 -29.87 15.56
C ASP A 233 -0.21 -30.20 16.54
N SER A 234 -0.36 -31.28 17.32
CA SER A 234 0.64 -31.75 18.26
C SER A 234 1.98 -32.15 17.61
N ILE A 235 1.96 -32.55 16.32
CA ILE A 235 3.13 -33.07 15.61
C ILE A 235 4.03 -31.93 15.13
N ASN A 236 3.44 -30.87 14.56
CA ASN A 236 4.19 -29.78 13.94
C ASN A 236 4.26 -28.50 14.80
N ARG A 237 3.66 -28.51 15.99
CA ARG A 237 3.59 -27.37 16.90
C ARG A 237 4.96 -26.80 17.29
N THR A 238 5.96 -27.64 17.47
CA THR A 238 7.31 -27.19 17.77
C THR A 238 7.89 -26.34 16.66
N LYS A 239 7.58 -26.69 15.40
CA LYS A 239 8.03 -25.97 14.20
C LYS A 239 7.32 -24.63 14.03
N PHE A 240 6.04 -24.56 14.40
CA PHE A 240 5.21 -23.35 14.22
C PHE A 240 4.87 -22.69 15.56
N HIS A 241 5.74 -22.81 16.53
CA HIS A 241 5.55 -22.20 17.86
C HIS A 241 5.51 -20.67 17.80
N ARG A 242 6.23 -20.06 16.84
CA ARG A 242 6.28 -18.61 16.67
C ARG A 242 5.40 -18.15 15.51
N TYR A 243 4.71 -17.03 15.72
CA TYR A 243 3.91 -16.38 14.68
C TYR A 243 4.70 -16.15 13.37
N LYS A 244 5.97 -15.71 13.49
CA LYS A 244 6.83 -15.45 12.33
C LYS A 244 7.05 -16.71 11.47
N GLU A 245 7.16 -17.87 12.09
CA GLU A 245 7.35 -19.15 11.38
C GLU A 245 6.07 -19.56 10.65
N MET A 246 4.92 -19.37 11.30
CA MET A 246 3.58 -19.61 10.73
C MET A 246 3.35 -18.70 9.51
N ILE A 247 3.48 -17.39 9.67
CA ILE A 247 3.23 -16.44 8.58
C ILE A 247 4.20 -16.59 7.41
N SER A 248 5.48 -16.91 7.70
CA SER A 248 6.48 -17.19 6.68
C SER A 248 6.15 -18.45 5.86
N ASN A 249 5.60 -19.48 6.50
CA ASN A 249 5.15 -20.68 5.80
C ASN A 249 3.96 -20.38 4.88
N LEU A 250 2.97 -19.64 5.38
CA LEU A 250 1.81 -19.24 4.59
C LEU A 250 2.22 -18.39 3.37
N LYS A 251 3.12 -17.43 3.56
CA LYS A 251 3.62 -16.58 2.46
C LYS A 251 4.36 -17.39 1.40
N ARG A 252 5.14 -18.39 1.78
CA ARG A 252 5.82 -19.28 0.82
C ARG A 252 4.84 -20.10 -0.03
N GLN A 253 3.68 -20.45 0.51
CA GLN A 253 2.64 -21.14 -0.26
C GLN A 253 2.06 -20.23 -1.35
N LEU A 254 1.92 -18.92 -1.08
CA LEU A 254 1.47 -17.96 -2.11
C LEU A 254 2.44 -17.90 -3.31
N GLU A 255 3.74 -18.02 -3.05
CA GLU A 255 4.77 -18.00 -4.11
C GLU A 255 4.73 -19.27 -4.99
N THR A 256 4.33 -20.41 -4.42
CA THR A 256 4.29 -21.68 -5.15
C THR A 256 3.07 -21.83 -6.05
N ASP A 257 1.97 -21.16 -5.76
CA ASP A 257 0.76 -21.16 -6.61
C ASP A 257 1.01 -20.50 -7.98
N ILE A 258 2.01 -19.61 -8.08
CA ILE A 258 2.38 -18.93 -9.35
C ILE A 258 3.01 -19.91 -10.36
N ILE A 259 3.58 -21.01 -9.91
CA ILE A 259 4.34 -21.95 -10.77
C ILE A 259 3.43 -22.94 -11.53
N VAL A 260 2.18 -23.07 -11.16
CA VAL A 260 1.25 -24.09 -11.69
C VAL A 260 0.39 -23.58 -12.86
N GLU A 261 0.42 -22.28 -13.16
CA GLU A 261 -0.40 -21.65 -14.22
C GLU A 261 0.34 -21.44 -15.57
N TYR A 262 1.45 -22.15 -15.84
CA TYR A 262 2.13 -22.13 -17.15
C TYR A 262 2.17 -23.49 -17.80
#